data_54f3a0621993a9c4b58fd55ce6a9d945
#
_entry.id   54f3a0621993a9c4b58fd55ce6a9d945
#
_cell.length_a   1.000
_cell.length_b   1.000
_cell.length_c   1.000
_cell.angle_alpha   90.00
_cell.angle_beta   90.00
_cell.angle_gamma   90.00
#
_symmetry.space_group_name_H-M   'P 1'
#
loop_
_entity.id
_entity.type
_entity.pdbx_description
1 polymer ?
#
loop_
_entity_poly.entity_id
_entity_poly.type
_entity_poly.pdbx_seq_one_letter_code
_entity_poly.pdbx_strand_id
1 'polypeptide(L)'
;MVSKKGGLGKGMNSLFGANNVSKEAVEHTKVVTKEQEATEQVVKLPLKDIQPNPFQPRHHFDESKLKELSASITENGVLTPIIVRQIGQKFEIIAGERRVRASKLSGLKSISAIVRHVDDDTMAALALIENLQRDDLDAIEEAQAFDALMTRLQMTQAEVAEKVGKDRATVANLLRLLKLPESVQVLIQDGELSMGQARALLGLKKKPQIEKVAETVVFRGLNVRQVENLVRQMNEDVPEPNTKEISPFAVSLSNQLEEKFGTKVKVNAGRKGNGKIEINYVSNEDLSRILALLDIEVD
;
A
#
# COMPACT_ATOMS: atom_id res chain seq x y z
N MET A 1 -18.65 19.58 31.26
CA MET A 1 -17.32 19.25 30.71
C MET A 1 -17.16 17.73 30.74
N VAL A 2 -17.31 17.07 29.62
CA VAL A 2 -17.25 15.60 29.50
C VAL A 2 -15.86 15.22 29.01
N SER A 3 -15.13 14.49 29.86
CA SER A 3 -13.79 13.96 29.59
C SER A 3 -13.86 12.88 28.50
N LYS A 4 -13.14 13.09 27.39
CA LYS A 4 -12.89 12.07 26.35
C LYS A 4 -11.93 11.01 26.91
N LYS A 5 -12.45 9.82 27.21
CA LYS A 5 -11.64 8.63 27.49
C LYS A 5 -10.96 8.17 26.18
N GLY A 6 -9.64 8.05 26.21
CA GLY A 6 -8.81 7.61 25.10
C GLY A 6 -9.07 6.17 24.66
N GLY A 7 -9.06 5.97 23.34
CA GLY A 7 -9.50 4.75 22.65
C GLY A 7 -8.49 3.60 22.56
N LEU A 8 -7.65 3.33 23.56
CA LEU A 8 -6.68 2.22 23.54
C LEU A 8 -7.30 0.82 23.66
N GLY A 9 -8.57 0.72 24.13
CA GLY A 9 -9.21 -0.58 24.38
C GLY A 9 -9.92 -1.21 23.20
N LYS A 10 -10.28 -0.46 22.15
CA LYS A 10 -11.12 -0.98 21.06
C LYS A 10 -10.36 -1.78 20.00
N GLY A 11 -9.12 -1.42 19.68
CA GLY A 11 -8.31 -2.11 18.67
C GLY A 11 -7.88 -3.52 19.07
N MET A 12 -7.54 -3.70 20.34
CA MET A 12 -7.11 -5.01 20.85
C MET A 12 -8.28 -5.97 21.11
N ASN A 13 -9.46 -5.45 21.48
CA ASN A 13 -10.65 -6.29 21.64
C ASN A 13 -11.21 -6.83 20.31
N SER A 14 -10.98 -6.14 19.18
CA SER A 14 -11.40 -6.65 17.87
C SER A 14 -10.53 -7.80 17.34
N LEU A 15 -9.33 -7.93 17.85
CA LEU A 15 -8.42 -9.06 17.53
C LEU A 15 -8.81 -10.35 18.24
N PHE A 16 -9.50 -10.24 19.37
CA PHE A 16 -9.83 -11.37 20.25
C PHE A 16 -11.34 -11.51 20.53
N GLY A 17 -12.17 -10.57 20.02
CA GLY A 17 -13.62 -10.62 20.14
C GLY A 17 -14.28 -11.05 18.84
N ALA A 18 -14.99 -12.18 18.86
CA ALA A 18 -15.81 -12.65 17.76
C ALA A 18 -16.89 -11.64 17.41
N ASN A 19 -17.02 -11.27 16.12
CA ASN A 19 -18.35 -11.10 15.53
C ASN A 19 -18.29 -11.03 14.00
N ASN A 20 -19.20 -11.81 13.41
CA ASN A 20 -19.61 -11.90 12.01
C ASN A 20 -18.82 -12.84 11.10
N VAL A 21 -19.07 -14.11 11.29
CA VAL A 21 -18.89 -15.16 10.28
C VAL A 21 -20.26 -15.81 10.03
N SER A 22 -20.57 -16.09 8.75
CA SER A 22 -21.81 -16.69 8.27
C SER A 22 -22.21 -17.96 9.04
N LYS A 23 -23.53 -18.22 9.15
CA LYS A 23 -24.13 -19.23 10.02
C LYS A 23 -23.65 -20.68 9.83
N GLU A 24 -22.94 -21.00 8.77
CA GLU A 24 -22.45 -22.36 8.50
C GLU A 24 -21.04 -22.65 9.03
N ALA A 25 -20.24 -21.62 9.32
CA ALA A 25 -18.93 -21.77 9.98
C ALA A 25 -19.05 -21.82 11.52
N VAL A 26 -20.25 -21.60 12.08
CA VAL A 26 -20.49 -21.39 13.52
C VAL A 26 -20.50 -22.71 14.31
N GLU A 27 -20.72 -23.88 13.69
CA GLU A 27 -20.75 -25.13 14.44
C GLU A 27 -19.38 -25.70 14.75
N HIS A 28 -18.37 -25.49 13.91
CA HIS A 28 -16.99 -25.90 14.21
C HIS A 28 -16.22 -24.92 15.08
N THR A 29 -16.61 -23.63 15.11
CA THR A 29 -15.92 -22.57 15.87
C THR A 29 -16.42 -22.47 17.32
N LYS A 30 -17.63 -22.99 17.63
CA LYS A 30 -18.19 -22.95 19.01
C LYS A 30 -17.44 -23.82 20.02
N VAL A 31 -16.63 -24.75 19.58
CA VAL A 31 -15.82 -25.61 20.48
C VAL A 31 -14.52 -24.89 20.87
N VAL A 32 -13.95 -24.06 19.96
CA VAL A 32 -12.66 -23.37 20.20
C VAL A 32 -12.85 -22.06 21.00
N THR A 33 -14.03 -21.40 20.87
CA THR A 33 -14.27 -20.09 21.53
C THR A 33 -14.63 -20.19 23.01
N LYS A 34 -15.05 -21.36 23.51
CA LYS A 34 -15.36 -21.55 24.93
C LYS A 34 -14.15 -21.80 25.83
N GLU A 35 -13.01 -22.21 25.25
CA GLU A 35 -11.77 -22.42 26.01
C GLU A 35 -10.86 -21.16 26.06
N GLN A 36 -11.13 -20.12 25.27
CA GLN A 36 -10.31 -18.90 25.22
C GLN A 36 -10.78 -17.75 26.12
N GLU A 37 -11.93 -17.84 26.77
CA GLU A 37 -12.36 -16.94 27.86
C GLU A 37 -11.81 -17.39 29.24
N ALA A 38 -10.79 -18.24 29.27
CA ALA A 38 -10.04 -18.49 30.50
C ALA A 38 -9.40 -17.17 30.93
N THR A 39 -9.94 -16.59 32.00
CA THR A 39 -9.45 -15.45 32.79
C THR A 39 -7.98 -15.17 32.51
N GLU A 40 -7.68 -14.02 31.88
CA GLU A 40 -6.32 -13.52 31.66
C GLU A 40 -5.62 -13.36 33.02
N GLN A 41 -5.04 -14.43 33.54
CA GLN A 41 -4.36 -14.40 34.83
C GLN A 41 -3.02 -13.71 34.67
N VAL A 42 -2.81 -12.69 35.46
CA VAL A 42 -1.49 -12.05 35.59
C VAL A 42 -0.60 -12.97 36.42
N VAL A 43 0.46 -13.46 35.82
CA VAL A 43 1.46 -14.32 36.44
C VAL A 43 2.78 -13.59 36.60
N LYS A 44 3.57 -13.93 37.66
CA LYS A 44 4.93 -13.41 37.76
C LYS A 44 5.89 -14.37 37.08
N LEU A 45 6.59 -13.87 36.09
CA LEU A 45 7.57 -14.65 35.29
C LEU A 45 8.99 -14.18 35.61
N PRO A 46 9.97 -15.13 35.77
CA PRO A 46 11.38 -14.80 35.92
C PRO A 46 11.89 -14.10 34.62
N LEU A 47 12.59 -12.96 34.77
CA LEU A 47 13.14 -12.21 33.64
C LEU A 47 14.19 -12.99 32.83
N LYS A 48 14.81 -14.02 33.40
CA LYS A 48 15.76 -14.93 32.72
C LYS A 48 15.10 -15.82 31.69
N ASP A 49 13.80 -16.12 31.86
CA ASP A 49 13.04 -17.03 31.00
C ASP A 49 12.32 -16.27 29.88
N ILE A 50 12.45 -14.92 29.85
CA ILE A 50 11.82 -14.04 28.86
C ILE A 50 12.82 -13.69 27.77
N GLN A 51 12.44 -13.98 26.50
CA GLN A 51 13.19 -13.70 25.29
C GLN A 51 12.53 -12.57 24.48
N PRO A 52 13.34 -11.79 23.72
CA PRO A 52 12.81 -10.78 22.79
C PRO A 52 11.94 -11.42 21.71
N ASN A 53 11.06 -10.62 21.10
CA ASN A 53 10.29 -11.01 19.94
C ASN A 53 11.21 -11.14 18.71
N PRO A 54 11.29 -12.33 18.05
CA PRO A 54 12.12 -12.51 16.87
C PRO A 54 11.62 -11.72 15.66
N PHE A 55 10.34 -11.28 15.66
CA PHE A 55 9.71 -10.52 14.58
C PHE A 55 9.73 -9.00 14.82
N GLN A 56 10.42 -8.51 15.88
CA GLN A 56 10.43 -7.08 16.22
C GLN A 56 11.44 -6.32 15.37
N PRO A 57 11.03 -5.34 14.55
CA PRO A 57 11.95 -4.59 13.68
C PRO A 57 12.77 -3.54 14.46
N ARG A 58 12.38 -3.19 15.68
CA ARG A 58 13.01 -2.11 16.45
C ARG A 58 14.25 -2.58 17.19
N HIS A 59 15.44 -2.18 16.69
CA HIS A 59 16.74 -2.46 17.32
C HIS A 59 17.29 -1.28 18.15
N HIS A 60 16.89 -0.05 17.85
CA HIS A 60 17.35 1.15 18.55
C HIS A 60 16.34 1.63 19.58
N PHE A 61 16.80 1.72 20.84
CA PHE A 61 16.04 2.26 21.96
C PHE A 61 16.79 3.44 22.54
N ASP A 62 16.08 4.53 22.77
CA ASP A 62 16.60 5.71 23.44
C ASP A 62 16.98 5.36 24.90
N GLU A 63 18.29 5.40 25.17
CA GLU A 63 18.84 5.02 26.47
C GLU A 63 18.38 5.96 27.62
N SER A 64 18.19 7.26 27.34
CA SER A 64 17.73 8.22 28.32
C SER A 64 16.33 7.90 28.80
N LYS A 65 15.42 7.67 27.88
CA LYS A 65 14.03 7.26 28.16
C LYS A 65 13.91 5.87 28.78
N LEU A 66 14.90 5.00 28.54
CA LEU A 66 14.94 3.68 29.15
C LEU A 66 15.41 3.78 30.65
N LYS A 67 16.35 4.65 30.96
CA LYS A 67 16.80 4.94 32.31
C LYS A 67 15.70 5.58 33.16
N GLU A 68 14.95 6.54 32.62
CA GLU A 68 13.79 7.14 33.29
C GLU A 68 12.74 6.08 33.64
N LEU A 69 12.41 5.20 32.70
CA LEU A 69 11.47 4.11 32.92
C LEU A 69 12.00 3.12 33.96
N SER A 70 13.31 2.83 33.96
CA SER A 70 13.95 1.97 34.96
C SER A 70 13.85 2.56 36.39
N ALA A 71 14.08 3.87 36.55
CA ALA A 71 13.91 4.58 37.80
C ALA A 71 12.46 4.49 38.33
N SER A 72 11.48 4.76 37.45
CA SER A 72 10.06 4.63 37.79
C SER A 72 9.67 3.20 38.20
N ILE A 73 10.22 2.19 37.49
CA ILE A 73 9.98 0.76 37.82
C ILE A 73 10.61 0.40 39.18
N THR A 74 11.74 0.99 39.52
CA THR A 74 12.39 0.76 40.83
C THR A 74 11.52 1.27 41.97
N GLU A 75 10.86 2.42 41.80
CA GLU A 75 10.01 3.05 42.83
C GLU A 75 8.62 2.41 42.90
N ASN A 76 7.97 2.19 41.78
CA ASN A 76 6.55 1.83 41.73
C ASN A 76 6.28 0.40 41.23
N GLY A 77 7.32 -0.31 40.83
CA GLY A 77 7.18 -1.61 40.16
C GLY A 77 6.60 -1.49 38.76
N VAL A 78 6.28 -2.63 38.17
CA VAL A 78 5.65 -2.70 36.84
C VAL A 78 4.12 -2.70 37.02
N LEU A 79 3.49 -1.53 36.83
CA LEU A 79 2.05 -1.34 36.99
C LEU A 79 1.22 -2.04 35.92
N THR A 80 1.70 -2.04 34.67
CA THR A 80 1.00 -2.70 33.56
C THR A 80 1.76 -3.96 33.20
N PRO A 81 1.13 -5.17 33.24
CA PRO A 81 1.79 -6.41 32.89
C PRO A 81 2.24 -6.41 31.42
N ILE A 82 3.30 -7.15 31.11
CA ILE A 82 3.71 -7.44 29.74
C ILE A 82 2.83 -8.55 29.17
N ILE A 83 2.82 -8.69 27.85
CA ILE A 83 2.13 -9.80 27.18
C ILE A 83 3.19 -10.69 26.55
N VAL A 84 3.12 -11.97 26.83
CA VAL A 84 4.08 -12.97 26.34
C VAL A 84 3.35 -14.20 25.79
N ARG A 85 4.03 -14.97 24.92
CA ARG A 85 3.62 -16.34 24.58
C ARG A 85 4.61 -17.36 25.12
N GLN A 86 4.15 -18.54 25.39
CA GLN A 86 4.99 -19.64 25.84
C GLN A 86 5.53 -20.43 24.64
N ILE A 87 6.85 -20.62 24.60
CA ILE A 87 7.54 -21.49 23.64
C ILE A 87 8.42 -22.48 24.43
N GLY A 88 7.92 -23.71 24.55
CA GLY A 88 8.56 -24.70 25.39
C GLY A 88 8.65 -24.24 26.86
N GLN A 89 9.87 -24.09 27.38
CA GLN A 89 10.11 -23.63 28.76
C GLN A 89 10.39 -22.11 28.85
N LYS A 90 10.36 -21.37 27.75
CA LYS A 90 10.65 -19.93 27.69
C LYS A 90 9.43 -19.15 27.22
N PHE A 91 9.51 -17.84 27.41
CA PHE A 91 8.45 -16.91 27.04
C PHE A 91 8.99 -15.87 26.05
N GLU A 92 8.28 -15.66 24.95
CA GLU A 92 8.59 -14.62 23.98
C GLU A 92 7.66 -13.42 24.16
N ILE A 93 8.23 -12.22 24.09
CA ILE A 93 7.50 -10.97 24.30
C ILE A 93 6.60 -10.68 23.09
N ILE A 94 5.29 -10.60 23.30
CA ILE A 94 4.34 -10.06 22.33
C ILE A 94 4.31 -8.54 22.42
N ALA A 95 4.17 -7.99 23.65
CA ALA A 95 4.14 -6.55 23.90
C ALA A 95 4.79 -6.21 25.25
N GLY A 96 5.56 -5.10 25.28
CA GLY A 96 6.19 -4.59 26.49
C GLY A 96 7.70 -4.74 26.55
N GLU A 97 8.41 -4.84 25.43
CA GLU A 97 9.89 -4.96 25.34
C GLU A 97 10.62 -3.92 26.21
N ARG A 98 10.19 -2.61 26.15
CA ARG A 98 10.79 -1.55 26.94
C ARG A 98 10.66 -1.81 28.46
N ARG A 99 9.53 -2.35 28.90
CA ARG A 99 9.30 -2.70 30.32
C ARG A 99 10.20 -3.85 30.75
N VAL A 100 10.40 -4.85 29.91
CA VAL A 100 11.33 -5.95 30.21
C VAL A 100 12.76 -5.45 30.30
N ARG A 101 13.23 -4.60 29.38
CA ARG A 101 14.57 -4.02 29.41
C ARG A 101 14.78 -3.12 30.62
N ALA A 102 13.84 -2.23 30.90
CA ALA A 102 13.89 -1.35 32.07
C ALA A 102 13.86 -2.15 33.38
N SER A 103 13.08 -3.25 33.47
CA SER A 103 13.07 -4.14 34.62
C SER A 103 14.38 -4.90 34.81
N LYS A 104 15.06 -5.27 33.73
CA LYS A 104 16.42 -5.83 33.82
C LYS A 104 17.43 -4.81 34.32
N LEU A 105 17.34 -3.54 33.89
CA LEU A 105 18.20 -2.45 34.36
C LEU A 105 17.95 -2.08 35.80
N SER A 106 16.69 -2.16 36.29
CA SER A 106 16.34 -1.92 37.69
C SER A 106 16.70 -3.10 38.63
N GLY A 107 17.27 -4.19 38.09
CA GLY A 107 17.69 -5.35 38.92
C GLY A 107 16.55 -6.24 39.40
N LEU A 108 15.34 -6.10 38.88
CA LEU A 108 14.22 -6.99 39.18
C LEU A 108 14.52 -8.42 38.72
N LYS A 109 14.06 -9.41 39.50
CA LYS A 109 14.22 -10.84 39.13
C LYS A 109 13.02 -11.39 38.38
N SER A 110 11.86 -10.78 38.53
CA SER A 110 10.60 -11.21 37.93
C SER A 110 9.74 -10.02 37.49
N ILE A 111 8.84 -10.24 36.56
CA ILE A 111 7.90 -9.23 36.03
C ILE A 111 6.50 -9.82 35.91
N SER A 112 5.48 -8.98 36.10
CA SER A 112 4.07 -9.34 35.88
C SER A 112 3.79 -9.49 34.38
N ALA A 113 3.23 -10.62 33.98
CA ALA A 113 2.95 -10.95 32.58
C ALA A 113 1.59 -11.62 32.42
N ILE A 114 1.00 -11.44 31.25
CA ILE A 114 -0.16 -12.18 30.76
C ILE A 114 0.36 -13.16 29.71
N VAL A 115 0.10 -14.46 29.89
CA VAL A 115 0.51 -15.49 28.94
C VAL A 115 -0.62 -15.72 27.95
N ARG A 116 -0.31 -15.60 26.66
CA ARG A 116 -1.25 -15.90 25.57
C ARG A 116 -0.72 -17.02 24.69
N HIS A 117 -1.63 -17.85 24.19
CA HIS A 117 -1.31 -18.87 23.20
C HIS A 117 -1.60 -18.31 21.81
N VAL A 118 -0.53 -17.95 21.10
CA VAL A 118 -0.59 -17.44 19.72
C VAL A 118 0.46 -18.15 18.88
N ASP A 119 0.12 -18.42 17.62
CA ASP A 119 1.05 -18.96 16.64
C ASP A 119 2.02 -17.89 16.11
N ASP A 120 2.98 -18.32 15.30
CA ASP A 120 4.01 -17.44 14.75
C ASP A 120 3.41 -16.36 13.83
N ASP A 121 2.42 -16.69 13.04
CA ASP A 121 1.78 -15.77 12.10
C ASP A 121 1.00 -14.69 12.85
N THR A 122 0.23 -15.08 13.86
CA THR A 122 -0.48 -14.14 14.74
C THR A 122 0.51 -13.26 15.52
N MET A 123 1.61 -13.83 16.02
CA MET A 123 2.63 -13.06 16.73
C MET A 123 3.32 -12.03 15.83
N ALA A 124 3.70 -12.42 14.62
CA ALA A 124 4.29 -11.51 13.64
C ALA A 124 3.31 -10.40 13.24
N ALA A 125 2.03 -10.73 13.07
CA ALA A 125 0.99 -9.75 12.77
C ALA A 125 0.77 -8.75 13.90
N LEU A 126 0.78 -9.21 15.16
CA LEU A 126 0.67 -8.31 16.33
C LEU A 126 1.85 -7.35 16.42
N ALA A 127 3.07 -7.82 16.12
CA ALA A 127 4.25 -6.96 16.05
C ALA A 127 4.16 -5.92 14.91
N LEU A 128 3.61 -6.31 13.74
CA LEU A 128 3.36 -5.38 12.64
C LEU A 128 2.30 -4.33 12.99
N ILE A 129 1.21 -4.71 13.64
CA ILE A 129 0.16 -3.78 14.07
C ILE A 129 0.68 -2.81 15.14
N GLU A 130 1.49 -3.28 16.09
CA GLU A 130 2.13 -2.40 17.09
C GLU A 130 3.04 -1.38 16.41
N ASN A 131 3.84 -1.85 15.43
CA ASN A 131 4.72 -0.97 14.66
C ASN A 131 3.93 0.06 13.82
N LEU A 132 2.80 -0.35 13.21
CA LEU A 132 1.92 0.55 12.45
C LEU A 132 1.26 1.67 13.29
N GLN A 133 1.23 1.53 14.61
CA GLN A 133 0.73 2.58 15.52
C GLN A 133 1.77 3.67 15.83
N ARG A 134 2.93 3.62 15.19
CA ARG A 134 3.96 4.65 15.32
C ARG A 134 3.63 5.84 14.43
N ASP A 135 3.88 7.04 14.94
CA ASP A 135 3.61 8.29 14.21
C ASP A 135 4.72 8.65 13.19
N ASP A 136 5.82 7.89 13.16
CA ASP A 136 7.04 8.17 12.39
C ASP A 136 7.28 7.23 11.20
N LEU A 137 6.27 6.44 10.79
CA LEU A 137 6.37 5.55 9.63
C LEU A 137 6.27 6.33 8.32
N ASP A 138 7.16 5.99 7.37
CA ASP A 138 6.99 6.45 6.00
C ASP A 138 5.91 5.65 5.24
N ALA A 139 5.47 6.18 4.09
CA ALA A 139 4.38 5.60 3.31
C ALA A 139 4.72 4.23 2.71
N ILE A 140 6.00 3.96 2.45
CA ILE A 140 6.47 2.66 1.91
C ILE A 140 6.55 1.63 3.03
N GLU A 141 7.07 2.01 4.21
CA GLU A 141 7.07 1.14 5.39
C GLU A 141 5.63 0.74 5.78
N GLU A 142 4.71 1.72 5.78
CA GLU A 142 3.30 1.45 6.07
C GLU A 142 2.67 0.51 5.03
N ALA A 143 2.96 0.70 3.74
CA ALA A 143 2.49 -0.17 2.68
C ALA A 143 3.03 -1.60 2.80
N GLN A 144 4.32 -1.75 3.13
CA GLN A 144 4.96 -3.05 3.36
C GLN A 144 4.34 -3.78 4.56
N ALA A 145 4.03 -3.05 5.64
CA ALA A 145 3.37 -3.63 6.80
C ALA A 145 1.95 -4.13 6.45
N PHE A 146 1.19 -3.39 5.63
CA PHE A 146 -0.13 -3.85 5.16
C PHE A 146 -0.03 -5.08 4.26
N ASP A 147 0.93 -5.11 3.35
CA ASP A 147 1.16 -6.28 2.47
C ASP A 147 1.54 -7.51 3.29
N ALA A 148 2.41 -7.36 4.28
CA ALA A 148 2.79 -8.42 5.20
C ALA A 148 1.61 -8.92 6.03
N LEU A 149 0.72 -8.04 6.53
CA LEU A 149 -0.50 -8.42 7.24
C LEU A 149 -1.45 -9.21 6.35
N MET A 150 -1.67 -8.76 5.10
CA MET A 150 -2.51 -9.45 4.13
C MET A 150 -1.99 -10.86 3.84
N THR A 151 -0.68 -10.97 3.61
CA THR A 151 -0.04 -12.24 3.23
C THR A 151 -0.04 -13.23 4.39
N ARG A 152 0.37 -12.81 5.61
CA ARG A 152 0.50 -13.70 6.77
C ARG A 152 -0.84 -14.16 7.34
N LEU A 153 -1.81 -13.24 7.44
CA LEU A 153 -3.12 -13.53 8.00
C LEU A 153 -4.19 -13.84 6.94
N GLN A 154 -3.79 -13.91 5.66
CA GLN A 154 -4.70 -14.13 4.52
C GLN A 154 -5.89 -13.16 4.51
N MET A 155 -5.65 -11.91 4.92
CA MET A 155 -6.66 -10.87 5.04
C MET A 155 -6.87 -10.12 3.73
N THR A 156 -8.09 -9.70 3.50
CA THR A 156 -8.43 -8.75 2.43
C THR A 156 -8.02 -7.31 2.81
N GLN A 157 -7.92 -6.43 1.82
CA GLN A 157 -7.65 -4.99 2.07
C GLN A 157 -8.70 -4.34 2.98
N ALA A 158 -9.95 -4.80 2.93
CA ALA A 158 -11.03 -4.28 3.77
C ALA A 158 -10.83 -4.67 5.24
N GLU A 159 -10.48 -5.92 5.50
CA GLU A 159 -10.21 -6.43 6.85
C GLU A 159 -8.96 -5.80 7.47
N VAL A 160 -7.89 -5.59 6.67
CA VAL A 160 -6.72 -4.85 7.13
C VAL A 160 -7.10 -3.42 7.49
N ALA A 161 -7.86 -2.72 6.63
CA ALA A 161 -8.30 -1.35 6.87
C ALA A 161 -9.12 -1.22 8.16
N GLU A 162 -10.08 -2.11 8.38
CA GLU A 162 -10.87 -2.17 9.61
C GLU A 162 -9.97 -2.38 10.84
N LYS A 163 -9.02 -3.30 10.73
CA LYS A 163 -8.13 -3.68 11.84
C LYS A 163 -7.19 -2.56 12.27
N VAL A 164 -6.69 -1.77 11.31
CA VAL A 164 -5.78 -0.63 11.58
C VAL A 164 -6.52 0.70 11.76
N GLY A 165 -7.85 0.72 11.61
CA GLY A 165 -8.68 1.92 11.76
C GLY A 165 -8.52 2.94 10.63
N LYS A 166 -8.21 2.47 9.40
CA LYS A 166 -8.07 3.31 8.21
C LYS A 166 -9.14 2.99 7.16
N ASP A 167 -9.34 3.90 6.21
CA ASP A 167 -10.22 3.65 5.08
C ASP A 167 -9.59 2.63 4.11
N ARG A 168 -10.42 1.72 3.54
CA ARG A 168 -9.98 0.77 2.51
C ARG A 168 -9.27 1.45 1.34
N ALA A 169 -9.73 2.63 0.93
CA ALA A 169 -9.12 3.39 -0.15
C ALA A 169 -7.68 3.83 0.19
N THR A 170 -7.42 4.20 1.44
CA THR A 170 -6.09 4.55 1.93
C THR A 170 -5.16 3.35 1.87
N VAL A 171 -5.58 2.19 2.40
CA VAL A 171 -4.80 0.94 2.33
C VAL A 171 -4.51 0.55 0.89
N ALA A 172 -5.52 0.58 0.01
CA ALA A 172 -5.35 0.28 -1.41
C ALA A 172 -4.36 1.23 -2.12
N ASN A 173 -4.39 2.53 -1.79
CA ASN A 173 -3.47 3.51 -2.36
C ASN A 173 -2.03 3.29 -1.91
N LEU A 174 -1.80 2.97 -0.65
CA LEU A 174 -0.48 2.65 -0.10
C LEU A 174 0.08 1.38 -0.74
N LEU A 175 -0.69 0.29 -0.80
CA LEU A 175 -0.28 -0.95 -1.45
C LEU A 175 0.08 -0.77 -2.94
N ARG A 176 -0.55 0.20 -3.63
CA ARG A 176 -0.18 0.51 -5.01
C ARG A 176 1.21 1.11 -5.14
N LEU A 177 1.74 1.79 -4.11
CA LEU A 177 3.10 2.35 -4.12
C LEU A 177 4.16 1.26 -4.24
N LEU A 178 3.93 0.08 -3.67
CA LEU A 178 4.84 -1.07 -3.78
C LEU A 178 4.97 -1.62 -5.21
N LYS A 179 4.10 -1.19 -6.14
CA LYS A 179 4.20 -1.55 -7.56
C LYS A 179 5.15 -0.65 -8.35
N LEU A 180 5.64 0.42 -7.73
CA LEU A 180 6.66 1.30 -8.29
C LEU A 180 8.03 0.61 -8.23
N PRO A 181 8.96 0.94 -9.15
CA PRO A 181 10.35 0.52 -9.04
C PRO A 181 10.98 0.93 -7.71
N GLU A 182 11.93 0.14 -7.20
CA GLU A 182 12.60 0.41 -5.92
C GLU A 182 13.26 1.79 -5.88
N SER A 183 13.88 2.23 -6.98
CA SER A 183 14.45 3.58 -7.10
C SER A 183 13.44 4.69 -6.82
N VAL A 184 12.19 4.50 -7.25
CA VAL A 184 11.11 5.48 -7.02
C VAL A 184 10.55 5.37 -5.60
N GLN A 185 10.54 4.16 -5.03
CA GLN A 185 10.14 3.97 -3.62
C GLN A 185 11.12 4.70 -2.67
N VAL A 186 12.42 4.66 -2.97
CA VAL A 186 13.44 5.41 -2.20
C VAL A 186 13.17 6.92 -2.25
N LEU A 187 12.83 7.49 -3.41
CA LEU A 187 12.48 8.92 -3.51
C LEU A 187 11.25 9.30 -2.64
N ILE A 188 10.33 8.35 -2.42
CA ILE A 188 9.19 8.58 -1.51
C ILE A 188 9.65 8.54 -0.05
N GLN A 189 10.52 7.60 0.32
CA GLN A 189 11.08 7.46 1.67
C GLN A 189 11.92 8.66 2.07
N ASP A 190 12.72 9.18 1.14
CA ASP A 190 13.55 10.39 1.33
C ASP A 190 12.71 11.70 1.32
N GLY A 191 11.41 11.61 1.03
CA GLY A 191 10.50 12.76 0.97
C GLY A 191 10.66 13.63 -0.27
N GLU A 192 11.48 13.21 -1.25
CA GLU A 192 11.69 13.93 -2.51
C GLU A 192 10.48 13.80 -3.44
N LEU A 193 9.72 12.71 -3.33
CA LEU A 193 8.50 12.45 -4.08
C LEU A 193 7.31 12.26 -3.14
N SER A 194 6.28 13.09 -3.27
CA SER A 194 5.06 12.94 -2.48
C SER A 194 4.22 11.74 -2.93
N MET A 195 3.41 11.17 -2.01
CA MET A 195 2.46 10.08 -2.34
C MET A 195 1.52 10.43 -3.50
N GLY A 196 1.09 11.69 -3.62
CA GLY A 196 0.22 12.14 -4.71
C GLY A 196 0.90 12.06 -6.07
N GLN A 197 2.16 12.52 -6.16
CA GLN A 197 2.99 12.44 -7.36
C GLN A 197 3.29 10.98 -7.73
N ALA A 198 3.71 10.17 -6.75
CA ALA A 198 3.97 8.75 -6.92
C ALA A 198 2.74 7.99 -7.46
N ARG A 199 1.56 8.31 -6.94
CA ARG A 199 0.30 7.73 -7.39
C ARG A 199 -0.06 8.13 -8.82
N ALA A 200 0.24 9.37 -9.23
CA ALA A 200 0.06 9.83 -10.61
C ALA A 200 1.00 9.07 -11.57
N LEU A 201 2.24 8.79 -11.18
CA LEU A 201 3.21 8.01 -11.97
C LEU A 201 2.75 6.58 -12.25
N LEU A 202 1.99 5.96 -11.34
CA LEU A 202 1.39 4.64 -11.56
C LEU A 202 0.40 4.61 -12.74
N GLY A 203 -0.07 5.78 -13.20
CA GLY A 203 -0.91 5.93 -14.38
C GLY A 203 -0.17 5.78 -15.71
N LEU A 204 1.17 5.75 -15.73
CA LEU A 204 1.95 5.54 -16.94
C LEU A 204 1.71 4.15 -17.54
N LYS A 205 1.32 4.10 -18.82
CA LYS A 205 1.14 2.85 -19.58
C LYS A 205 2.47 2.11 -19.78
N LYS A 206 3.55 2.84 -20.02
CA LYS A 206 4.91 2.31 -20.22
C LYS A 206 5.67 2.29 -18.88
N LYS A 207 5.57 1.18 -18.16
CA LYS A 207 6.24 1.01 -16.85
C LYS A 207 7.75 1.32 -16.83
N PRO A 208 8.56 0.95 -17.88
CA PRO A 208 9.99 1.27 -17.89
C PRO A 208 10.31 2.78 -17.89
N GLN A 209 9.32 3.65 -18.16
CA GLN A 209 9.52 5.10 -18.16
C GLN A 209 9.29 5.73 -16.78
N ILE A 210 8.74 4.98 -15.80
CA ILE A 210 8.35 5.52 -14.49
C ILE A 210 9.56 6.13 -13.78
N GLU A 211 10.70 5.47 -13.76
CA GLU A 211 11.92 5.95 -13.10
C GLU A 211 12.38 7.29 -13.69
N LYS A 212 12.55 7.34 -15.01
CA LYS A 212 12.98 8.56 -15.70
C LYS A 212 12.02 9.74 -15.52
N VAL A 213 10.72 9.44 -15.47
CA VAL A 213 9.70 10.47 -15.23
C VAL A 213 9.73 10.92 -13.77
N ALA A 214 9.93 10.00 -12.81
CA ALA A 214 10.09 10.33 -11.40
C ALA A 214 11.28 11.27 -11.17
N GLU A 215 12.46 10.98 -11.74
CA GLU A 215 13.64 11.86 -11.71
C GLU A 215 13.31 13.26 -12.28
N THR A 216 12.58 13.31 -13.40
CA THR A 216 12.16 14.58 -14.01
C THR A 216 11.21 15.36 -13.09
N VAL A 217 10.30 14.66 -12.40
CA VAL A 217 9.35 15.26 -11.46
C VAL A 217 10.10 15.91 -10.28
N VAL A 218 11.06 15.20 -9.71
CA VAL A 218 11.90 15.68 -8.61
C VAL A 218 12.76 16.86 -9.08
N PHE A 219 13.50 16.68 -10.17
CA PHE A 219 14.39 17.72 -10.70
C PHE A 219 13.68 19.05 -11.03
N ARG A 220 12.45 18.98 -11.59
CA ARG A 220 11.65 20.15 -11.96
C ARG A 220 10.75 20.66 -10.86
N GLY A 221 10.63 19.98 -9.72
CA GLY A 221 9.73 20.34 -8.64
C GLY A 221 8.24 20.36 -9.06
N LEU A 222 7.81 19.41 -9.90
CA LEU A 222 6.46 19.41 -10.46
C LEU A 222 5.43 19.08 -9.37
N ASN A 223 4.34 19.84 -9.30
CA ASN A 223 3.22 19.53 -8.42
C ASN A 223 2.37 18.35 -8.97
N VAL A 224 1.48 17.79 -8.13
CA VAL A 224 0.66 16.61 -8.47
C VAL A 224 -0.12 16.80 -9.78
N ARG A 225 -0.75 17.96 -9.99
CA ARG A 225 -1.53 18.26 -11.21
C ARG A 225 -0.65 18.31 -12.47
N GLN A 226 0.57 18.82 -12.34
CA GLN A 226 1.53 18.85 -13.45
C GLN A 226 2.01 17.44 -13.79
N VAL A 227 2.23 16.58 -12.78
CA VAL A 227 2.57 15.15 -13.00
C VAL A 227 1.42 14.43 -13.68
N GLU A 228 0.18 14.61 -13.23
CA GLU A 228 -1.02 14.02 -13.87
C GLU A 228 -1.14 14.44 -15.34
N ASN A 229 -0.90 15.73 -15.64
CA ASN A 229 -0.92 16.22 -17.03
C ASN A 229 0.22 15.62 -17.86
N LEU A 230 1.43 15.53 -17.30
CA LEU A 230 2.58 14.91 -17.96
C LEU A 230 2.31 13.43 -18.29
N VAL A 231 1.79 12.68 -17.31
CA VAL A 231 1.42 11.28 -17.48
C VAL A 231 0.34 11.12 -18.55
N ARG A 232 -0.67 12.00 -18.56
CA ARG A 232 -1.72 12.00 -19.59
C ARG A 232 -1.14 12.24 -20.97
N GLN A 233 -0.32 13.27 -21.16
CA GLN A 233 0.35 13.57 -22.44
C GLN A 233 1.19 12.38 -22.91
N MET A 234 2.02 11.82 -22.03
CA MET A 234 2.86 10.65 -22.39
C MET A 234 2.04 9.40 -22.74
N ASN A 235 0.85 9.27 -22.19
CA ASN A 235 -0.06 8.17 -22.53
C ASN A 235 -0.83 8.44 -23.84
N GLU A 236 -1.11 9.70 -24.17
CA GLU A 236 -1.74 10.12 -25.44
C GLU A 236 -0.76 10.01 -26.62
N ASP A 237 0.52 10.31 -26.38
CA ASP A 237 1.62 10.13 -27.37
C ASP A 237 1.98 8.65 -27.61
N VAL A 238 1.45 7.72 -26.83
CA VAL A 238 1.52 6.28 -27.12
C VAL A 238 0.42 5.98 -28.13
N PRO A 239 0.74 5.75 -29.43
CA PRO A 239 -0.27 5.24 -30.34
C PRO A 239 -0.85 3.98 -29.70
N GLU A 240 -2.15 3.99 -29.40
CA GLU A 240 -2.79 2.73 -29.03
C GLU A 240 -2.40 1.70 -30.09
N PRO A 241 -1.96 0.49 -29.71
CA PRO A 241 -1.78 -0.55 -30.69
C PRO A 241 -3.16 -0.69 -31.36
N ASN A 242 -3.23 -0.16 -32.58
CA ASN A 242 -4.45 -0.16 -33.38
C ASN A 242 -4.68 -1.61 -33.82
N THR A 243 -5.17 -2.44 -32.89
CA THR A 243 -5.71 -3.78 -33.14
C THR A 243 -7.09 -3.70 -33.84
N LYS A 244 -7.30 -2.64 -34.61
CA LYS A 244 -8.24 -2.71 -35.71
C LYS A 244 -7.48 -3.45 -36.82
N GLU A 245 -7.84 -4.71 -37.04
CA GLU A 245 -7.50 -5.41 -38.25
C GLU A 245 -7.75 -4.45 -39.41
N ILE A 246 -6.67 -3.86 -39.96
CA ILE A 246 -6.76 -2.99 -41.12
C ILE A 246 -7.20 -3.91 -42.23
N SER A 247 -8.47 -3.80 -42.63
CA SER A 247 -8.99 -4.59 -43.73
C SER A 247 -8.05 -4.44 -44.93
N PRO A 248 -7.59 -5.54 -45.57
CA PRO A 248 -6.75 -5.46 -46.78
C PRO A 248 -7.34 -4.53 -47.83
N PHE A 249 -8.67 -4.45 -47.89
CA PHE A 249 -9.41 -3.52 -48.72
C PHE A 249 -9.13 -2.04 -48.36
N ALA A 250 -9.12 -1.69 -47.08
CA ALA A 250 -8.86 -0.31 -46.64
C ALA A 250 -7.42 0.14 -46.92
N VAL A 251 -6.46 -0.78 -46.87
CA VAL A 251 -5.05 -0.52 -47.25
C VAL A 251 -4.94 -0.29 -48.76
N SER A 252 -5.54 -1.17 -49.58
CA SER A 252 -5.53 -1.02 -51.05
C SER A 252 -6.21 0.28 -51.49
N LEU A 253 -7.35 0.63 -50.88
CA LEU A 253 -8.06 1.88 -51.18
C LEU A 253 -7.25 3.11 -50.71
N SER A 254 -6.58 3.06 -49.56
CA SER A 254 -5.70 4.14 -49.12
C SER A 254 -4.59 4.41 -50.12
N ASN A 255 -3.91 3.36 -50.60
CA ASN A 255 -2.84 3.48 -51.60
C ASN A 255 -3.32 4.08 -52.92
N GLN A 256 -4.48 3.63 -53.44
CA GLN A 256 -5.05 4.18 -54.64
C GLN A 256 -5.45 5.66 -54.51
N LEU A 257 -5.97 6.05 -53.35
CA LEU A 257 -6.30 7.44 -53.06
C LEU A 257 -5.05 8.30 -52.88
N GLU A 258 -3.99 7.78 -52.28
CA GLU A 258 -2.69 8.45 -52.14
C GLU A 258 -2.08 8.71 -53.54
N GLU A 259 -2.14 7.74 -54.44
CA GLU A 259 -1.67 7.90 -55.83
C GLU A 259 -2.49 8.96 -56.58
N LYS A 260 -3.81 8.97 -56.41
CA LYS A 260 -4.70 9.95 -57.08
C LYS A 260 -4.51 11.37 -56.52
N PHE A 261 -4.41 11.55 -55.22
CA PHE A 261 -4.34 12.86 -54.60
C PHE A 261 -2.90 13.37 -54.38
N GLY A 262 -1.89 12.51 -54.56
CA GLY A 262 -0.48 12.91 -54.39
C GLY A 262 -0.10 13.28 -52.94
N THR A 263 -0.91 12.88 -51.96
CA THR A 263 -0.71 13.18 -50.52
C THR A 263 -1.20 11.99 -49.68
N LYS A 264 -0.79 11.96 -48.37
CA LYS A 264 -1.19 10.89 -47.47
C LYS A 264 -2.69 10.87 -47.19
N VAL A 265 -3.31 9.72 -47.48
CA VAL A 265 -4.74 9.46 -47.26
C VAL A 265 -4.91 8.31 -46.29
N LYS A 266 -5.71 8.50 -45.23
CA LYS A 266 -6.07 7.45 -44.26
C LYS A 266 -7.53 7.05 -44.46
N VAL A 267 -7.76 5.76 -44.70
CA VAL A 267 -9.10 5.18 -44.77
C VAL A 267 -9.36 4.33 -43.54
N ASN A 268 -10.27 4.77 -42.67
CA ASN A 268 -10.72 4.06 -41.51
C ASN A 268 -12.10 3.46 -41.77
N ALA A 269 -12.15 2.16 -42.07
CA ALA A 269 -13.40 1.44 -42.25
C ALA A 269 -13.92 0.84 -40.96
N GLY A 270 -15.15 1.14 -40.55
CA GLY A 270 -15.81 0.58 -39.39
C GLY A 270 -16.57 -0.71 -39.70
N ARG A 271 -16.77 -1.57 -38.70
CA ARG A 271 -17.43 -2.89 -38.80
C ARG A 271 -18.88 -2.86 -39.32
N LYS A 272 -19.55 -1.71 -39.27
CA LYS A 272 -20.95 -1.53 -39.72
C LYS A 272 -21.09 -0.89 -41.10
N GLY A 273 -20.04 -0.87 -41.93
CA GLY A 273 -20.03 -0.23 -43.23
C GLY A 273 -19.91 1.30 -43.20
N ASN A 274 -19.76 1.90 -42.01
CA ASN A 274 -19.40 3.30 -41.86
C ASN A 274 -17.89 3.46 -41.84
N GLY A 275 -17.39 4.63 -42.20
CA GLY A 275 -15.96 4.89 -42.20
C GLY A 275 -15.64 6.37 -42.31
N LYS A 276 -14.35 6.69 -42.25
CA LYS A 276 -13.81 8.04 -42.39
C LYS A 276 -12.63 8.00 -43.33
N ILE A 277 -12.62 8.93 -44.29
CA ILE A 277 -11.48 9.18 -45.17
C ILE A 277 -10.87 10.51 -44.73
N GLU A 278 -9.60 10.52 -44.44
CA GLU A 278 -8.83 11.70 -44.06
C GLU A 278 -7.76 11.93 -45.14
N ILE A 279 -7.83 13.08 -45.79
CA ILE A 279 -6.86 13.51 -46.78
C ILE A 279 -6.04 14.63 -46.14
N ASN A 280 -4.71 14.44 -46.02
CA ASN A 280 -3.81 15.46 -45.46
C ASN A 280 -3.38 16.41 -46.58
N TYR A 281 -3.33 17.71 -46.31
CA TYR A 281 -2.76 18.72 -47.21
C TYR A 281 -1.73 19.56 -46.46
N VAL A 282 -0.74 20.09 -47.17
CA VAL A 282 0.39 20.81 -46.59
C VAL A 282 0.33 22.32 -46.83
N SER A 283 -0.52 22.79 -47.76
CA SER A 283 -0.74 24.21 -48.06
C SER A 283 -2.14 24.46 -48.61
N ASN A 284 -2.57 25.72 -48.67
CA ASN A 284 -3.85 26.11 -49.30
C ASN A 284 -3.88 25.82 -50.81
N GLU A 285 -2.73 25.88 -51.47
CA GLU A 285 -2.61 25.53 -52.91
C GLU A 285 -2.81 24.02 -53.08
N ASP A 286 -2.27 23.21 -52.20
CA ASP A 286 -2.46 21.76 -52.20
C ASP A 286 -3.93 21.40 -51.91
N LEU A 287 -4.58 22.11 -50.99
CA LEU A 287 -6.02 21.96 -50.73
C LEU A 287 -6.84 22.31 -51.98
N SER A 288 -6.55 23.43 -52.67
CA SER A 288 -7.24 23.81 -53.92
C SER A 288 -7.06 22.75 -55.02
N ARG A 289 -5.86 22.18 -55.13
CA ARG A 289 -5.58 21.07 -56.08
C ARG A 289 -6.40 19.82 -55.77
N ILE A 290 -6.50 19.47 -54.47
CA ILE A 290 -7.29 18.30 -54.04
C ILE A 290 -8.79 18.55 -54.32
N LEU A 291 -9.29 19.77 -54.01
CA LEU A 291 -10.69 20.12 -54.28
C LEU A 291 -11.02 20.10 -55.79
N ALA A 292 -10.10 20.57 -56.63
CA ALA A 292 -10.24 20.49 -58.08
C ALA A 292 -10.30 19.03 -58.59
N LEU A 293 -9.51 18.12 -57.97
CA LEU A 293 -9.57 16.68 -58.29
C LEU A 293 -10.87 15.99 -57.84
N LEU A 294 -11.63 16.64 -56.95
CA LEU A 294 -12.92 16.19 -56.43
C LEU A 294 -14.09 16.91 -57.13
N ASP A 295 -13.81 17.77 -58.15
CA ASP A 295 -14.80 18.61 -58.87
C ASP A 295 -15.61 19.50 -57.89
N ILE A 296 -14.95 20.03 -56.81
CA ILE A 296 -15.57 20.93 -55.86
C ILE A 296 -15.04 22.34 -56.13
N GLU A 297 -15.94 23.23 -56.52
CA GLU A 297 -15.67 24.67 -56.58
C GLU A 297 -16.02 25.31 -55.26
N VAL A 298 -15.09 26.06 -54.65
CA VAL A 298 -15.31 26.84 -53.44
C VAL A 298 -15.33 28.31 -53.85
N ASP A 299 -16.47 28.94 -53.68
CA ASP A 299 -16.69 30.37 -53.91
C ASP A 299 -15.87 31.25 -52.95
#